data_932e1490ca3df717cef358c9b398187c
#
_entry.id   932e1490ca3df717cef358c9b398187c
#
_cell.length_a   1.000
_cell.length_b   1.000
_cell.length_c   1.000
_cell.angle_alpha   90.00
_cell.angle_beta   90.00
_cell.angle_gamma   90.00
#
_symmetry.space_group_name_H-M   'P 1'
#
loop_
_entity.id
_entity.type
_entity.pdbx_description
1 polymer ?
#
loop_
_entity_poly.entity_id
_entity_poly.type
_entity_poly.pdbx_seq_one_letter_code
_entity_poly.pdbx_strand_id
1 'polypeptide(L)'
;MLDRSRSWLNWALPVVTVGVVLLAWQFVTAGGMVSATQFPTMTDTMAALGHEISTGRVWPAIGATLIGWLIGMVITIVLGVVIGTALAYNDFAQRSAAPVIEIFKAIPAIAILPLVILIAGSTLPMKVFLVCFAAFWPFLIQVIYGVRSMDPIVLDTARALGVRGVRRFLQISVPSASPYLVTGMRIASAQALILCIVAEIVGGAAGIGRNILLAENTGVVAYPTMYAYIMVAGILGVALTGGFFLLEKRVMHWHESQRNIRESNKVGAT
;
A
#
# COMPACT_ATOMS: atom_id res chain seq x y z
N MET A 1 21.38 7.13 -32.49
CA MET A 1 21.06 8.55 -32.18
C MET A 1 19.59 8.80 -31.82
N LEU A 2 18.74 7.77 -31.68
CA LEU A 2 17.27 7.90 -31.53
C LEU A 2 16.73 7.68 -30.10
N ASP A 3 17.57 7.50 -29.08
CA ASP A 3 17.09 7.04 -27.76
C ASP A 3 17.15 8.09 -26.64
N ARG A 4 17.79 9.23 -26.86
CA ARG A 4 17.79 10.34 -25.90
C ARG A 4 16.50 11.19 -25.92
N SER A 5 15.75 11.15 -27.04
CA SER A 5 14.49 11.89 -27.19
C SER A 5 13.29 11.22 -26.50
N ARG A 6 13.39 9.97 -26.08
CA ARG A 6 12.30 9.23 -25.43
C ARG A 6 12.33 9.29 -23.89
N SER A 7 13.45 9.67 -23.28
CA SER A 7 13.51 9.72 -21.80
C SER A 7 12.61 10.80 -21.19
N TRP A 8 12.46 11.94 -21.83
CA TRP A 8 11.53 12.99 -21.40
C TRP A 8 10.06 12.60 -21.62
N LEU A 9 9.74 11.80 -22.66
CA LEU A 9 8.40 11.28 -22.89
C LEU A 9 7.94 10.39 -21.73
N ASN A 10 8.83 9.56 -21.18
CA ASN A 10 8.50 8.66 -20.06
C ASN A 10 8.12 9.42 -18.78
N TRP A 11 8.57 10.65 -18.61
CA TRP A 11 8.19 11.52 -17.49
C TRP A 11 7.03 12.45 -17.86
N ALA A 12 6.97 12.90 -19.12
CA ALA A 12 5.92 13.79 -19.58
C ALA A 12 4.58 13.07 -19.70
N LEU A 13 4.54 11.83 -20.19
CA LEU A 13 3.29 11.09 -20.39
C LEU A 13 2.45 10.95 -19.11
N PRO A 14 2.99 10.51 -17.95
CA PRO A 14 2.20 10.43 -16.72
C PRO A 14 1.67 11.80 -16.27
N VAL A 15 2.50 12.85 -16.38
CA VAL A 15 2.10 14.22 -16.01
C VAL A 15 1.00 14.74 -16.93
N VAL A 16 1.16 14.55 -18.23
CA VAL A 16 0.13 14.92 -19.22
C VAL A 16 -1.18 14.15 -18.97
N THR A 17 -1.09 12.85 -18.71
CA THR A 17 -2.28 12.04 -18.42
C THR A 17 -3.02 12.55 -17.18
N VAL A 18 -2.32 12.82 -16.09
CA VAL A 18 -2.92 13.41 -14.89
C VAL A 18 -3.51 14.78 -15.20
N GLY A 19 -2.79 15.63 -15.94
CA GLY A 19 -3.30 16.93 -16.37
C GLY A 19 -4.58 16.84 -17.20
N VAL A 20 -4.63 15.92 -18.16
CA VAL A 20 -5.83 15.66 -18.98
C VAL A 20 -7.01 15.20 -18.13
N VAL A 21 -6.80 14.32 -17.16
CA VAL A 21 -7.87 13.86 -16.25
C VAL A 21 -8.40 15.03 -15.39
N LEU A 22 -7.51 15.86 -14.84
CA LEU A 22 -7.91 17.03 -14.05
C LEU A 22 -8.65 18.08 -14.90
N LEU A 23 -8.20 18.32 -16.13
CA LEU A 23 -8.89 19.21 -17.07
C LEU A 23 -10.26 18.63 -17.46
N ALA A 24 -10.34 17.34 -17.74
CA ALA A 24 -11.62 16.68 -18.04
C ALA A 24 -12.59 16.83 -16.86
N TRP A 25 -12.13 16.61 -15.63
CA TRP A 25 -12.93 16.86 -14.43
C TRP A 25 -13.44 18.31 -14.40
N GLN A 26 -12.55 19.28 -14.57
CA GLN A 26 -12.94 20.70 -14.59
C GLN A 26 -13.98 21.00 -15.67
N PHE A 27 -13.78 20.53 -16.90
CA PHE A 27 -14.72 20.80 -18.00
C PHE A 27 -16.09 20.15 -17.81
N VAL A 28 -16.14 18.90 -17.33
CA VAL A 28 -17.40 18.18 -17.08
C VAL A 28 -18.21 18.87 -15.98
N THR A 29 -17.55 19.35 -14.92
CA THR A 29 -18.23 20.00 -13.80
C THR A 29 -18.58 21.45 -14.10
N ALA A 30 -17.68 22.22 -14.70
CA ALA A 30 -17.94 23.62 -15.07
C ALA A 30 -18.93 23.74 -16.25
N GLY A 31 -18.97 22.74 -17.15
CA GLY A 31 -19.91 22.69 -18.28
C GLY A 31 -21.35 22.34 -17.90
N GLY A 32 -21.66 22.12 -16.62
CA GLY A 32 -23.00 21.81 -16.14
C GLY A 32 -23.52 20.42 -16.52
N MET A 33 -22.64 19.52 -17.01
CA MET A 33 -23.01 18.12 -17.34
C MET A 33 -23.34 17.32 -16.07
N VAL A 34 -22.77 17.70 -14.93
CA VAL A 34 -23.04 17.13 -13.62
C VAL A 34 -23.41 18.25 -12.67
N SER A 35 -24.36 17.97 -11.75
CA SER A 35 -24.78 18.95 -10.76
C SER A 35 -23.60 19.38 -9.88
N ALA A 36 -23.29 20.67 -9.87
CA ALA A 36 -22.25 21.24 -9.01
C ALA A 36 -22.51 20.99 -7.51
N THR A 37 -23.76 20.66 -7.15
CA THR A 37 -24.13 20.29 -5.78
C THR A 37 -23.71 18.88 -5.39
N GLN A 38 -23.37 18.02 -6.35
CA GLN A 38 -22.95 16.64 -6.09
C GLN A 38 -21.47 16.42 -6.41
N PHE A 39 -20.98 17.12 -7.43
CA PHE A 39 -19.61 16.98 -7.91
C PHE A 39 -18.98 18.38 -8.09
N PRO A 40 -18.20 18.86 -7.10
CA PRO A 40 -17.61 20.19 -7.14
C PRO A 40 -16.57 20.31 -8.25
N THR A 41 -16.29 21.55 -8.67
CA THR A 41 -15.26 21.80 -9.67
C THR A 41 -13.88 21.50 -9.11
N MET A 42 -12.93 21.21 -10.01
CA MET A 42 -11.53 21.02 -9.61
C MET A 42 -10.97 22.27 -8.90
N THR A 43 -11.36 23.47 -9.37
CA THR A 43 -10.93 24.74 -8.75
C THR A 43 -11.44 24.91 -7.33
N ASP A 44 -12.71 24.57 -7.06
CA ASP A 44 -13.29 24.65 -5.71
C ASP A 44 -12.63 23.62 -4.77
N THR A 45 -12.36 22.42 -5.29
CA THR A 45 -11.64 21.37 -4.54
C THR A 45 -10.23 21.79 -4.20
N MET A 46 -9.50 22.43 -5.14
CA MET A 46 -8.16 22.95 -4.87
C MET A 46 -8.15 24.10 -3.88
N ALA A 47 -9.14 25.00 -3.96
CA ALA A 47 -9.30 26.08 -3.00
C ALA A 47 -9.57 25.53 -1.59
N ALA A 48 -10.47 24.54 -1.46
CA ALA A 48 -10.74 23.85 -0.20
C ALA A 48 -9.48 23.14 0.35
N LEU A 49 -8.73 22.45 -0.50
CA LEU A 49 -7.46 21.82 -0.11
C LEU A 49 -6.45 22.86 0.41
N GLY A 50 -6.29 23.97 -0.30
CA GLY A 50 -5.44 25.08 0.13
C GLY A 50 -5.86 25.65 1.48
N HIS A 51 -7.16 25.77 1.74
CA HIS A 51 -7.70 26.22 3.03
C HIS A 51 -7.38 25.21 4.15
N GLU A 52 -7.60 23.91 3.93
CA GLU A 52 -7.32 22.86 4.93
C GLU A 52 -5.82 22.74 5.25
N ILE A 53 -4.94 22.99 4.26
CA ILE A 53 -3.49 23.06 4.46
C ILE A 53 -3.11 24.29 5.27
N SER A 54 -3.62 25.46 4.91
CA SER A 54 -3.28 26.74 5.56
C SER A 54 -3.79 26.83 6.98
N THR A 55 -4.95 26.25 7.28
CA THR A 55 -5.52 26.14 8.63
C THR A 55 -4.88 25.04 9.47
N GLY A 56 -4.05 24.21 8.87
CA GLY A 56 -3.36 23.11 9.54
C GLY A 56 -4.22 21.88 9.85
N ARG A 57 -5.50 21.85 9.47
CA ARG A 57 -6.44 20.76 9.81
C ARG A 57 -6.11 19.44 9.13
N VAL A 58 -5.49 19.47 7.97
CA VAL A 58 -5.13 18.26 7.21
C VAL A 58 -4.04 17.43 7.90
N TRP A 59 -3.10 18.06 8.61
CA TRP A 59 -1.93 17.39 9.16
C TRP A 59 -2.26 16.38 10.28
N PRO A 60 -3.10 16.73 11.28
CA PRO A 60 -3.53 15.74 12.27
C PRO A 60 -4.27 14.56 11.65
N ALA A 61 -5.07 14.79 10.60
CA ALA A 61 -5.78 13.73 9.89
C ALA A 61 -4.81 12.77 9.20
N ILE A 62 -3.84 13.30 8.44
CA ILE A 62 -2.77 12.50 7.83
C ILE A 62 -1.99 11.72 8.89
N GLY A 63 -1.59 12.39 9.97
CA GLY A 63 -0.86 11.76 11.08
C GLY A 63 -1.62 10.60 11.70
N ALA A 64 -2.92 10.77 11.99
CA ALA A 64 -3.77 9.73 12.56
C ALA A 64 -3.95 8.51 11.62
N THR A 65 -4.08 8.76 10.31
CA THR A 65 -4.14 7.69 9.31
C THR A 65 -2.80 6.96 9.24
N LEU A 66 -1.68 7.69 9.15
CA LEU A 66 -0.34 7.10 9.07
C LEU A 66 0.02 6.29 10.30
N ILE A 67 -0.34 6.73 11.51
CA ILE A 67 -0.10 5.99 12.76
C ILE A 67 -0.83 4.65 12.72
N GLY A 68 -2.12 4.63 12.36
CA GLY A 68 -2.89 3.39 12.27
C GLY A 68 -2.34 2.44 11.21
N TRP A 69 -2.03 2.98 10.03
CA TRP A 69 -1.41 2.25 8.93
C TRP A 69 -0.05 1.68 9.34
N LEU A 70 0.84 2.48 9.94
CA LEU A 70 2.19 2.08 10.32
C LEU A 70 2.19 0.97 11.38
N ILE A 71 1.40 1.14 12.46
CA ILE A 71 1.29 0.13 13.51
C ILE A 71 0.77 -1.19 12.92
N GLY A 72 -0.30 -1.14 12.12
CA GLY A 72 -0.85 -2.31 11.46
C GLY A 72 0.14 -2.99 10.52
N MET A 73 0.90 -2.21 9.73
CA MET A 73 1.95 -2.73 8.85
C MET A 73 3.10 -3.38 9.63
N VAL A 74 3.57 -2.77 10.72
CA VAL A 74 4.64 -3.36 11.55
C VAL A 74 4.19 -4.71 12.13
N ILE A 75 2.98 -4.78 12.68
CA ILE A 75 2.42 -6.04 13.20
C ILE A 75 2.31 -7.08 12.08
N THR A 76 1.77 -6.67 10.93
CA THR A 76 1.63 -7.53 9.74
C THR A 76 2.98 -8.10 9.29
N ILE A 77 4.01 -7.26 9.20
CA ILE A 77 5.34 -7.68 8.76
C ILE A 77 5.94 -8.66 9.76
N VAL A 78 5.91 -8.34 11.04
CA VAL A 78 6.47 -9.21 12.09
C VAL A 78 5.77 -10.57 12.11
N LEU A 79 4.44 -10.59 12.18
CA LEU A 79 3.67 -11.84 12.20
C LEU A 79 3.79 -12.61 10.89
N GLY A 80 3.71 -11.92 9.75
CA GLY A 80 3.81 -12.54 8.43
C GLY A 80 5.17 -13.18 8.18
N VAL A 81 6.27 -12.52 8.57
CA VAL A 81 7.63 -13.09 8.46
C VAL A 81 7.78 -14.31 9.37
N VAL A 82 7.36 -14.22 10.63
CA VAL A 82 7.49 -15.32 11.59
C VAL A 82 6.65 -16.52 11.16
N ILE A 83 5.36 -16.31 10.93
CA ILE A 83 4.42 -17.39 10.57
C ILE A 83 4.72 -17.92 9.16
N GLY A 84 4.93 -17.04 8.19
CA GLY A 84 5.21 -17.42 6.81
C GLY A 84 6.49 -18.23 6.67
N THR A 85 7.54 -17.85 7.38
CA THR A 85 8.80 -18.61 7.41
C THR A 85 8.62 -19.98 8.08
N ALA A 86 7.91 -20.04 9.20
CA ALA A 86 7.62 -21.31 9.90
C ALA A 86 6.84 -22.27 9.00
N LEU A 87 5.83 -21.78 8.29
CA LEU A 87 5.05 -22.57 7.31
C LEU A 87 5.91 -22.97 6.12
N ALA A 88 6.77 -22.09 5.61
CA ALA A 88 7.59 -22.38 4.44
C ALA A 88 8.62 -23.50 4.68
N TYR A 89 9.10 -23.65 5.90
CA TYR A 89 10.06 -24.70 6.26
C TYR A 89 9.44 -26.04 6.61
N ASN A 90 8.12 -26.11 6.77
CA ASN A 90 7.42 -27.35 7.15
C ASN A 90 6.28 -27.64 6.17
N ASP A 91 6.48 -28.63 5.30
CA ASP A 91 5.51 -29.01 4.27
C ASP A 91 4.18 -29.49 4.85
N PHE A 92 4.21 -30.22 5.97
CA PHE A 92 2.99 -30.66 6.64
C PHE A 92 2.21 -29.46 7.19
N ALA A 93 2.89 -28.56 7.90
CA ALA A 93 2.26 -27.34 8.45
C ALA A 93 1.67 -26.47 7.33
N GLN A 94 2.41 -26.29 6.22
CA GLN A 94 1.93 -25.50 5.09
C GLN A 94 0.71 -26.11 4.42
N ARG A 95 0.71 -27.44 4.15
CA ARG A 95 -0.45 -28.12 3.56
C ARG A 95 -1.67 -28.06 4.47
N SER A 96 -1.46 -28.17 5.78
CA SER A 96 -2.54 -28.05 6.77
C SER A 96 -3.07 -26.63 6.89
N ALA A 97 -2.21 -25.61 6.78
CA ALA A 97 -2.61 -24.21 6.85
C ALA A 97 -3.22 -23.68 5.54
N ALA A 98 -2.93 -24.29 4.38
CA ALA A 98 -3.38 -23.79 3.09
C ALA A 98 -4.90 -23.57 3.00
N PRO A 99 -5.78 -24.52 3.40
CA PRO A 99 -7.22 -24.30 3.36
C PRO A 99 -7.65 -23.12 4.25
N VAL A 100 -7.03 -22.97 5.43
CA VAL A 100 -7.31 -21.87 6.36
C VAL A 100 -6.94 -20.55 5.74
N ILE A 101 -5.76 -20.43 5.14
CA ILE A 101 -5.30 -19.23 4.45
C ILE A 101 -6.25 -18.87 3.30
N GLU A 102 -6.69 -19.85 2.51
CA GLU A 102 -7.62 -19.61 1.39
C GLU A 102 -8.99 -19.10 1.89
N ILE A 103 -9.52 -19.66 2.98
CA ILE A 103 -10.79 -19.20 3.57
C ILE A 103 -10.65 -17.76 4.07
N PHE A 104 -9.63 -17.46 4.87
CA PHE A 104 -9.50 -16.15 5.48
C PHE A 104 -9.18 -15.04 4.47
N LYS A 105 -8.37 -15.32 3.44
CA LYS A 105 -8.10 -14.32 2.39
C LYS A 105 -9.33 -14.03 1.52
N ALA A 106 -10.29 -14.97 1.45
CA ALA A 106 -11.53 -14.79 0.70
C ALA A 106 -12.55 -13.93 1.47
N ILE A 107 -12.40 -13.78 2.80
CA ILE A 107 -13.28 -12.94 3.61
C ILE A 107 -13.03 -11.47 3.28
N PRO A 108 -14.03 -10.71 2.79
CA PRO A 108 -13.88 -9.28 2.60
C PRO A 108 -13.59 -8.59 3.94
N ALA A 109 -12.42 -7.98 4.09
CA ALA A 109 -12.04 -7.36 5.36
C ALA A 109 -13.03 -6.28 5.84
N ILE A 110 -13.69 -5.60 4.91
CA ILE A 110 -14.75 -4.63 5.24
C ILE A 110 -15.97 -5.29 5.90
N ALA A 111 -16.26 -6.55 5.61
CA ALA A 111 -17.44 -7.24 6.16
C ALA A 111 -17.34 -7.50 7.67
N ILE A 112 -16.11 -7.58 8.20
CA ILE A 112 -15.88 -7.76 9.64
C ILE A 112 -15.90 -6.44 10.43
N LEU A 113 -15.91 -5.30 9.73
CA LEU A 113 -15.85 -3.97 10.34
C LEU A 113 -16.95 -3.74 11.42
N PRO A 114 -18.24 -4.06 11.20
CA PRO A 114 -19.28 -3.86 12.23
C PRO A 114 -18.98 -4.65 13.51
N LEU A 115 -18.48 -5.89 13.36
CA LEU A 115 -18.11 -6.72 14.51
C LEU A 115 -16.96 -6.08 15.29
N VAL A 116 -15.95 -5.58 14.58
CA VAL A 116 -14.76 -4.96 15.21
C VAL A 116 -15.13 -3.65 15.91
N ILE A 117 -16.05 -2.85 15.31
CA ILE A 117 -16.57 -1.64 15.96
C ILE A 117 -17.33 -2.00 17.25
N LEU A 118 -18.12 -3.06 17.24
CA LEU A 118 -18.85 -3.50 18.42
C LEU A 118 -17.92 -3.88 19.58
N ILE A 119 -16.77 -4.51 19.29
CA ILE A 119 -15.82 -4.98 20.30
C ILE A 119 -14.88 -3.86 20.76
N ALA A 120 -14.32 -3.10 19.83
CA ALA A 120 -13.24 -2.15 20.06
C ALA A 120 -13.68 -0.68 19.99
N GLY A 121 -14.90 -0.40 19.58
CA GLY A 121 -15.39 0.98 19.34
C GLY A 121 -14.67 1.68 18.20
N SER A 122 -14.92 2.98 18.02
CA SER A 122 -14.30 3.84 17.01
C SER A 122 -12.90 4.29 17.46
N THR A 123 -11.98 3.37 17.60
CA THR A 123 -10.66 3.58 18.23
C THR A 123 -9.49 3.23 17.32
N LEU A 124 -8.27 3.60 17.74
CA LEU A 124 -7.05 3.18 17.05
C LEU A 124 -6.87 1.65 17.01
N PRO A 125 -7.13 0.88 18.10
CA PRO A 125 -7.09 -0.60 18.05
C PRO A 125 -8.01 -1.20 16.98
N MET A 126 -9.24 -0.70 16.83
CA MET A 126 -10.15 -1.13 15.76
C MET A 126 -9.53 -0.95 14.37
N LYS A 127 -8.98 0.24 14.11
CA LYS A 127 -8.31 0.57 12.86
C LYS A 127 -7.10 -0.33 12.60
N VAL A 128 -6.23 -0.50 13.60
CA VAL A 128 -5.05 -1.36 13.53
C VAL A 128 -5.42 -2.82 13.24
N PHE A 129 -6.45 -3.35 13.89
CA PHE A 129 -6.92 -4.71 13.65
C PHE A 129 -7.35 -4.92 12.19
N LEU A 130 -8.15 -4.00 11.63
CA LEU A 130 -8.61 -4.09 10.25
C LEU A 130 -7.47 -3.97 9.24
N VAL A 131 -6.53 -3.07 9.50
CA VAL A 131 -5.30 -2.94 8.70
C VAL A 131 -4.51 -4.24 8.71
N CYS A 132 -4.28 -4.82 9.90
CA CYS A 132 -3.59 -6.11 10.03
C CYS A 132 -4.33 -7.21 9.28
N PHE A 133 -5.64 -7.34 9.46
CA PHE A 133 -6.43 -8.39 8.83
C PHE A 133 -6.36 -8.32 7.31
N ALA A 134 -6.43 -7.11 6.72
CA ALA A 134 -6.39 -6.94 5.29
C ALA A 134 -4.99 -7.18 4.69
N ALA A 135 -3.95 -6.70 5.38
CA ALA A 135 -2.58 -6.71 4.89
C ALA A 135 -1.87 -8.06 5.13
N PHE A 136 -2.29 -8.80 6.15
CA PHE A 136 -1.60 -10.01 6.61
C PHE A 136 -1.60 -11.14 5.57
N TRP A 137 -2.75 -11.46 4.99
CA TRP A 137 -2.88 -12.61 4.09
C TRP A 137 -2.06 -12.48 2.81
N PRO A 138 -2.12 -11.37 2.05
CA PRO A 138 -1.30 -11.20 0.88
C PRO A 138 0.19 -11.16 1.21
N PHE A 139 0.58 -10.56 2.35
CA PHE A 139 1.97 -10.54 2.79
C PHE A 139 2.46 -11.95 3.20
N LEU A 140 1.68 -12.69 3.98
CA LEU A 140 1.99 -14.06 4.38
C LEU A 140 2.30 -14.97 3.19
N ILE A 141 1.47 -14.90 2.16
CA ILE A 141 1.64 -15.70 0.93
C ILE A 141 2.96 -15.35 0.25
N GLN A 142 3.30 -14.06 0.16
CA GLN A 142 4.56 -13.62 -0.44
C GLN A 142 5.78 -14.08 0.37
N VAL A 143 5.68 -14.08 1.69
CA VAL A 143 6.74 -14.64 2.56
C VAL A 143 6.93 -16.13 2.29
N ILE A 144 5.84 -16.90 2.25
CA ILE A 144 5.90 -18.35 1.98
C ILE A 144 6.56 -18.61 0.61
N TYR A 145 6.12 -17.91 -0.44
CA TYR A 145 6.69 -18.04 -1.77
C TYR A 145 8.17 -17.65 -1.80
N GLY A 146 8.52 -16.52 -1.17
CA GLY A 146 9.90 -16.05 -1.14
C GLY A 146 10.86 -17.02 -0.45
N VAL A 147 10.45 -17.62 0.67
CA VAL A 147 11.28 -18.61 1.37
C VAL A 147 11.37 -19.94 0.58
N ARG A 148 10.31 -20.32 -0.14
CA ARG A 148 10.29 -21.56 -0.94
C ARG A 148 10.94 -21.44 -2.31
N SER A 149 11.08 -20.23 -2.84
CA SER A 149 11.74 -19.98 -4.13
C SER A 149 13.27 -20.04 -4.06
N MET A 150 13.87 -20.31 -2.89
CA MET A 150 15.31 -20.42 -2.75
C MET A 150 15.86 -21.61 -3.50
N ASP A 151 17.01 -21.38 -4.19
CA ASP A 151 17.73 -22.42 -4.91
C ASP A 151 18.14 -23.55 -3.95
N PRO A 152 17.78 -24.81 -4.24
CA PRO A 152 18.20 -25.97 -3.44
C PRO A 152 19.73 -26.06 -3.26
N ILE A 153 20.51 -25.65 -4.26
CA ILE A 153 21.97 -25.67 -4.21
C ILE A 153 22.48 -24.73 -3.10
N VAL A 154 21.87 -23.54 -2.97
CA VAL A 154 22.21 -22.58 -1.90
C VAL A 154 21.88 -23.16 -0.53
N LEU A 155 20.75 -23.87 -0.41
CA LEU A 155 20.36 -24.51 0.83
C LEU A 155 21.28 -25.67 1.22
N ASP A 156 21.71 -26.48 0.26
CA ASP A 156 22.61 -27.62 0.51
C ASP A 156 24.03 -27.14 0.84
N THR A 157 24.51 -26.08 0.15
CA THR A 157 25.76 -25.43 0.48
C THR A 157 25.76 -24.86 1.92
N ALA A 158 24.66 -24.21 2.30
CA ALA A 158 24.50 -23.71 3.67
C ALA A 158 24.54 -24.83 4.73
N ARG A 159 23.89 -25.97 4.41
CA ARG A 159 23.93 -27.15 5.29
C ARG A 159 25.34 -27.72 5.41
N ALA A 160 26.07 -27.82 4.31
CA ALA A 160 27.46 -28.31 4.28
C ALA A 160 28.41 -27.41 5.09
N LEU A 161 28.17 -26.08 5.05
CA LEU A 161 28.93 -25.11 5.84
C LEU A 161 28.46 -24.99 7.30
N GLY A 162 27.51 -25.82 7.75
CA GLY A 162 27.00 -25.82 9.12
C GLY A 162 26.13 -24.62 9.50
N VAL A 163 25.67 -23.83 8.51
CA VAL A 163 24.78 -22.68 8.75
C VAL A 163 23.36 -23.15 9.01
N ARG A 164 22.89 -23.03 10.27
CA ARG A 164 21.57 -23.54 10.75
C ARG A 164 20.79 -22.48 11.51
N GLY A 165 19.49 -22.74 11.74
CA GLY A 165 18.62 -21.93 12.60
C GLY A 165 18.51 -20.47 12.18
N VAL A 166 18.56 -19.56 13.17
CA VAL A 166 18.43 -18.11 12.97
C VAL A 166 19.52 -17.55 12.05
N ARG A 167 20.73 -18.08 12.11
CA ARG A 167 21.83 -17.65 11.25
C ARG A 167 21.52 -17.93 9.76
N ARG A 168 20.99 -19.11 9.45
CA ARG A 168 20.54 -19.45 8.09
C ARG A 168 19.40 -18.51 7.64
N PHE A 169 18.46 -18.24 8.54
CA PHE A 169 17.35 -17.34 8.24
C PHE A 169 17.83 -15.94 7.86
N LEU A 170 18.66 -15.31 8.72
CA LEU A 170 19.11 -13.94 8.52
C LEU A 170 20.12 -13.78 7.36
N GLN A 171 21.02 -14.75 7.17
CA GLN A 171 22.12 -14.63 6.21
C GLN A 171 21.77 -15.17 4.80
N ILE A 172 20.78 -16.06 4.71
CA ILE A 172 20.44 -16.75 3.45
C ILE A 172 18.96 -16.51 3.09
N SER A 173 18.04 -16.89 3.97
CA SER A 173 16.62 -16.87 3.61
C SER A 173 16.07 -15.46 3.41
N VAL A 174 16.35 -14.52 4.29
CA VAL A 174 15.89 -13.13 4.16
C VAL A 174 16.49 -12.44 2.93
N PRO A 175 17.79 -12.49 2.66
CA PRO A 175 18.36 -11.92 1.43
C PRO A 175 17.80 -12.56 0.16
N SER A 176 17.66 -13.88 0.12
CA SER A 176 17.12 -14.60 -1.06
C SER A 176 15.64 -14.32 -1.27
N ALA A 177 14.85 -14.23 -0.19
CA ALA A 177 13.41 -13.94 -0.25
C ALA A 177 13.11 -12.44 -0.41
N SER A 178 14.11 -11.54 -0.30
CA SER A 178 13.92 -10.09 -0.28
C SER A 178 13.05 -9.55 -1.43
N PRO A 179 13.10 -10.03 -2.68
CA PRO A 179 12.23 -9.57 -3.76
C PRO A 179 10.75 -9.80 -3.45
N TYR A 180 10.44 -11.00 -2.95
CA TYR A 180 9.07 -11.36 -2.57
C TYR A 180 8.60 -10.58 -1.35
N LEU A 181 9.49 -10.38 -0.36
CA LEU A 181 9.17 -9.60 0.84
C LEU A 181 8.82 -8.15 0.50
N VAL A 182 9.61 -7.48 -0.34
CA VAL A 182 9.37 -6.09 -0.74
C VAL A 182 8.11 -5.97 -1.60
N THR A 183 7.90 -6.89 -2.54
CA THR A 183 6.66 -6.96 -3.32
C THR A 183 5.46 -7.20 -2.41
N GLY A 184 5.57 -8.12 -1.45
CA GLY A 184 4.55 -8.40 -0.46
C GLY A 184 4.21 -7.19 0.41
N MET A 185 5.22 -6.47 0.90
CA MET A 185 5.03 -5.23 1.67
C MET A 185 4.31 -4.16 0.84
N ARG A 186 4.63 -4.02 -0.44
CA ARG A 186 3.96 -3.06 -1.33
C ARG A 186 2.48 -3.39 -1.51
N ILE A 187 2.13 -4.65 -1.77
CA ILE A 187 0.74 -5.10 -1.90
C ILE A 187 0.00 -4.92 -0.58
N ALA A 188 0.59 -5.36 0.53
CA ALA A 188 0.03 -5.24 1.86
C ALA A 188 -0.18 -3.78 2.26
N SER A 189 0.75 -2.88 1.94
CA SER A 189 0.66 -1.45 2.21
C SER A 189 -0.55 -0.78 1.54
N ALA A 190 -0.82 -1.13 0.27
CA ALA A 190 -1.97 -0.61 -0.44
C ALA A 190 -3.29 -1.09 0.20
N GLN A 191 -3.41 -2.39 0.50
CA GLN A 191 -4.56 -2.95 1.20
C GLN A 191 -4.75 -2.33 2.60
N ALA A 192 -3.65 -2.16 3.34
CA ALA A 192 -3.61 -1.52 4.64
C ALA A 192 -4.17 -0.10 4.61
N LEU A 193 -3.75 0.72 3.63
CA LEU A 193 -4.22 2.11 3.51
C LEU A 193 -5.72 2.16 3.17
N ILE A 194 -6.17 1.32 2.23
CA ILE A 194 -7.59 1.24 1.86
C ILE A 194 -8.44 0.93 3.10
N LEU A 195 -8.09 -0.13 3.84
CA LEU A 195 -8.87 -0.52 5.03
C LEU A 195 -8.73 0.48 6.19
N CYS A 196 -7.59 1.16 6.31
CA CYS A 196 -7.41 2.23 7.28
C CYS A 196 -8.42 3.36 7.03
N ILE A 197 -8.50 3.86 5.78
CA ILE A 197 -9.41 4.93 5.40
C ILE A 197 -10.88 4.48 5.51
N VAL A 198 -11.20 3.25 5.09
CA VAL A 198 -12.56 2.70 5.23
C VAL A 198 -12.97 2.59 6.70
N ALA A 199 -12.06 2.13 7.58
CA ALA A 199 -12.29 2.09 9.02
C ALA A 199 -12.53 3.50 9.62
N GLU A 200 -11.89 4.52 9.08
CA GLU A 200 -12.07 5.92 9.48
C GLU A 200 -13.39 6.49 8.98
N ILE A 201 -13.84 6.16 7.75
CA ILE A 201 -15.12 6.60 7.19
C ILE A 201 -16.27 5.91 7.93
N VAL A 202 -16.29 4.58 7.95
CA VAL A 202 -17.43 3.81 8.46
C VAL A 202 -17.40 3.71 9.99
N GLY A 203 -16.19 3.51 10.55
CA GLY A 203 -16.00 3.38 11.99
C GLY A 203 -15.88 4.71 12.74
N GLY A 204 -15.67 5.83 12.05
CA GLY A 204 -15.55 7.15 12.67
C GLY A 204 -14.24 7.39 13.45
N ALA A 205 -13.25 6.51 13.31
CA ALA A 205 -11.94 6.68 13.94
C ALA A 205 -11.21 7.90 13.36
N ALA A 206 -10.37 8.56 14.18
CA ALA A 206 -9.64 9.75 13.74
C ALA A 206 -8.76 9.46 12.53
N GLY A 207 -8.78 10.33 11.50
CA GLY A 207 -7.99 10.24 10.29
C GLY A 207 -8.62 10.97 9.11
N ILE A 208 -8.05 10.77 7.93
CA ILE A 208 -8.51 11.37 6.66
C ILE A 208 -9.95 10.95 6.38
N GLY A 209 -10.28 9.65 6.56
CA GLY A 209 -11.61 9.11 6.29
C GLY A 209 -12.68 9.71 7.17
N ARG A 210 -12.40 9.99 8.45
CA ARG A 210 -13.33 10.70 9.33
C ARG A 210 -13.66 12.10 8.83
N ASN A 211 -12.66 12.83 8.30
CA ASN A 211 -12.89 14.17 7.77
C ASN A 211 -13.70 14.14 6.47
N ILE A 212 -13.54 13.09 5.65
CA ILE A 212 -14.42 12.83 4.50
C ILE A 212 -15.89 12.69 4.97
N LEU A 213 -16.12 11.82 5.96
CA LEU A 213 -17.46 11.59 6.52
C LEU A 213 -18.07 12.87 7.14
N LEU A 214 -17.27 13.63 7.88
CA LEU A 214 -17.74 14.88 8.50
C LEU A 214 -18.13 15.91 7.45
N ALA A 215 -17.33 16.05 6.38
CA ALA A 215 -17.65 16.95 5.28
C ALA A 215 -18.90 16.49 4.51
N GLU A 216 -19.07 15.18 4.27
CA GLU A 216 -20.26 14.60 3.67
C GLU A 216 -21.52 14.93 4.49
N ASN A 217 -21.46 14.72 5.80
CA ASN A 217 -22.58 14.98 6.71
C ASN A 217 -22.91 16.48 6.87
N THR A 218 -21.95 17.37 6.57
CA THR A 218 -22.19 18.82 6.56
C THR A 218 -23.01 19.27 5.34
N GLY A 219 -23.02 18.45 4.30
CA GLY A 219 -23.81 18.66 3.09
C GLY A 219 -23.08 19.44 2.00
N VAL A 220 -23.85 19.94 1.03
CA VAL A 220 -23.37 20.49 -0.24
C VAL A 220 -22.28 21.54 -0.10
N VAL A 221 -22.36 22.41 0.92
CA VAL A 221 -21.37 23.46 1.16
C VAL A 221 -19.97 22.92 1.46
N ALA A 222 -19.89 21.72 2.03
CA ALA A 222 -18.63 21.08 2.41
C ALA A 222 -18.14 20.03 1.41
N TYR A 223 -18.84 19.78 0.30
CA TYR A 223 -18.40 18.81 -0.69
C TYR A 223 -17.01 19.13 -1.30
N PRO A 224 -16.63 20.38 -1.59
CA PRO A 224 -15.26 20.67 -2.00
C PRO A 224 -14.21 20.20 -0.97
N THR A 225 -14.49 20.33 0.32
CA THR A 225 -13.64 19.83 1.41
C THR A 225 -13.61 18.30 1.44
N MET A 226 -14.75 17.63 1.25
CA MET A 226 -14.79 16.16 1.14
C MET A 226 -13.89 15.66 0.01
N TYR A 227 -14.01 16.24 -1.19
CA TYR A 227 -13.17 15.87 -2.34
C TYR A 227 -11.69 16.24 -2.13
N ALA A 228 -11.40 17.33 -1.40
CA ALA A 228 -10.04 17.67 -1.01
C ALA A 228 -9.41 16.57 -0.14
N TYR A 229 -10.12 16.05 0.85
CA TYR A 229 -9.63 14.92 1.66
C TYR A 229 -9.52 13.61 0.87
N ILE A 230 -10.39 13.34 -0.10
CA ILE A 230 -10.26 12.20 -1.04
C ILE A 230 -8.98 12.34 -1.86
N MET A 231 -8.65 13.55 -2.34
CA MET A 231 -7.39 13.81 -3.04
C MET A 231 -6.17 13.61 -2.11
N VAL A 232 -6.23 14.06 -0.88
CA VAL A 232 -5.18 13.81 0.13
C VAL A 232 -4.96 12.31 0.33
N ALA A 233 -6.04 11.52 0.44
CA ALA A 233 -5.97 10.07 0.54
C ALA A 233 -5.29 9.43 -0.70
N GLY A 234 -5.64 9.90 -1.90
CA GLY A 234 -5.03 9.46 -3.16
C GLY A 234 -3.53 9.80 -3.22
N ILE A 235 -3.17 11.04 -2.90
CA ILE A 235 -1.77 11.49 -2.86
C ILE A 235 -0.96 10.67 -1.85
N LEU A 236 -1.54 10.40 -0.66
CA LEU A 236 -0.90 9.56 0.36
C LEU A 236 -0.68 8.14 -0.15
N GLY A 237 -1.65 7.55 -0.85
CA GLY A 237 -1.52 6.23 -1.48
C GLY A 237 -0.41 6.17 -2.52
N VAL A 238 -0.33 7.18 -3.39
CA VAL A 238 0.76 7.29 -4.39
C VAL A 238 2.11 7.48 -3.69
N ALA A 239 2.19 8.31 -2.65
CA ALA A 239 3.42 8.55 -1.90
C ALA A 239 3.92 7.28 -1.21
N LEU A 240 3.04 6.52 -0.55
CA LEU A 240 3.39 5.25 0.09
C LEU A 240 3.83 4.20 -0.95
N THR A 241 3.09 4.04 -2.04
CA THR A 241 3.45 3.10 -3.12
C THR A 241 4.78 3.48 -3.76
N GLY A 242 5.00 4.77 -4.02
CA GLY A 242 6.26 5.30 -4.54
C GLY A 242 7.42 5.08 -3.57
N GLY A 243 7.19 5.25 -2.27
CA GLY A 243 8.17 4.97 -1.22
C GLY A 243 8.62 3.50 -1.22
N PHE A 244 7.66 2.56 -1.33
CA PHE A 244 7.99 1.14 -1.47
C PHE A 244 8.72 0.82 -2.77
N PHE A 245 8.38 1.46 -3.87
CA PHE A 245 9.10 1.30 -5.14
C PHE A 245 10.56 1.78 -5.05
N LEU A 246 10.80 2.89 -4.37
CA LEU A 246 12.15 3.38 -4.11
C LEU A 246 12.94 2.45 -3.18
N LEU A 247 12.27 1.91 -2.15
CA LEU A 247 12.85 0.91 -1.25
C LEU A 247 13.22 -0.37 -2.03
N GLU A 248 12.32 -0.84 -2.90
CA GLU A 248 12.54 -1.99 -3.77
C GLU A 248 13.80 -1.81 -4.63
N LYS A 249 13.93 -0.68 -5.31
CA LYS A 249 15.12 -0.36 -6.10
C LYS A 249 16.43 -0.34 -5.29
N ARG A 250 16.34 0.09 -4.03
CA ARG A 250 17.52 0.19 -3.16
C ARG A 250 17.92 -1.16 -2.57
N VAL A 251 16.94 -1.97 -2.20
CA VAL A 251 17.15 -3.30 -1.59
C VAL A 251 17.49 -4.34 -2.65
N MET A 252 16.99 -4.22 -3.88
CA MET A 252 17.16 -5.23 -4.94
C MET A 252 18.23 -4.88 -5.98
N HIS A 253 19.20 -4.00 -5.65
CA HIS A 253 20.24 -3.57 -6.61
C HIS A 253 21.14 -4.72 -7.12
N TRP A 254 21.16 -5.88 -6.43
CA TRP A 254 21.96 -7.07 -6.80
C TRP A 254 21.15 -8.13 -7.58
N HIS A 255 19.83 -7.97 -7.74
CA HIS A 255 18.99 -8.97 -8.40
C HIS A 255 19.13 -8.89 -9.93
N GLU A 256 19.14 -10.05 -10.63
CA GLU A 256 19.36 -10.17 -12.08
C GLU A 256 18.40 -9.33 -12.93
N SER A 257 17.13 -9.18 -12.53
CA SER A 257 16.17 -8.35 -13.25
C SER A 257 16.60 -6.88 -13.36
N GLN A 258 17.32 -6.35 -12.36
CA GLN A 258 17.87 -4.99 -12.36
C GLN A 258 19.19 -4.89 -13.16
N ARG A 259 19.95 -5.98 -13.23
CA ARG A 259 21.18 -6.07 -14.05
C ARG A 259 20.85 -6.04 -15.54
N ASN A 260 19.86 -6.82 -15.97
CA ASN A 260 19.43 -6.86 -17.37
C ASN A 260 18.91 -5.52 -17.87
N ILE A 261 18.18 -4.75 -17.03
CA ILE A 261 17.74 -3.39 -17.37
C ILE A 261 18.96 -2.44 -17.48
N ARG A 262 19.95 -2.58 -16.63
CA ARG A 262 21.19 -1.77 -16.72
C ARG A 262 22.04 -2.12 -17.92
N GLU A 263 22.12 -3.38 -18.29
CA GLU A 263 22.86 -3.85 -19.47
C GLU A 263 22.15 -3.44 -20.77
N SER A 264 20.83 -3.59 -20.85
CA SER A 264 20.02 -3.11 -21.96
C SER A 264 20.15 -1.58 -22.15
N ASN A 265 20.17 -0.81 -21.06
CA ASN A 265 20.39 0.63 -21.12
C ASN A 265 21.85 1.02 -21.50
N LYS A 266 22.84 0.15 -21.25
CA LYS A 266 24.23 0.36 -21.68
C LYS A 266 24.44 0.01 -23.16
N VAL A 267 23.83 -1.07 -23.63
CA VAL A 267 23.90 -1.50 -25.05
C VAL A 267 23.14 -0.53 -25.95
N GLY A 268 22.09 0.12 -25.48
CA GLY A 268 21.39 1.19 -26.21
C GLY A 268 22.10 2.56 -26.16
N ALA A 269 23.21 2.69 -25.44
CA ALA A 269 23.99 3.93 -25.29
C ALA A 269 25.32 3.92 -26.08
N THR A 270 25.67 2.79 -26.73
CA THR A 270 26.77 2.65 -27.69
C THR A 270 26.23 2.58 -29.11
#